data_60d5f61bad7cde7b4d8fc8099d46d2c2
#
_entry.id   60d5f61bad7cde7b4d8fc8099d46d2c2
#
_cell.length_a   1.000
_cell.length_b   1.000
_cell.length_c   1.000
_cell.angle_alpha   90.00
_cell.angle_beta   90.00
_cell.angle_gamma   90.00
#
_symmetry.space_group_name_H-M   'P 1'
#
loop_
_entity.id
_entity.type
_entity.pdbx_description
1 polymer ?
#
loop_
_entity_poly.entity_id
_entity_poly.type
_entity_poly.pdbx_seq_one_letter_code
_entity_poly.pdbx_strand_id
1 'polypeptide(L)'
;MPIIDYLERNAREFGDDVALVEINPDVTETRRVTWREYELIEANPTCQYRREITWNVFNEKANRFANLLVSRGIQKGDKIGILMMNCLEWLPIYFGALKTGALAVPLNFRYDAEEIKYCVELADVDVLVFGPEFIGRVETVVDEIAEKRILLYAGGNCPTFAEDYDKLTANCSSTFEKRDIKDSDDAAIYFSSGTTGFPKAILHNHESLMHAATVEQKHHGQTKDDVFLCIPPLYHTGAKMHWFGSLITGGKAVLLKGVNAKTILQTVSDEQCTIVWLLVPWAQDLLLALESGEVKLSDYKLDQWRLMHIGAQPVPQSLIKRWKEYFPHHQYDTNYGLSESIGPGAVHLGVENIDKVGAIGVPGYGWQVRIVDEDGKDVKQGDVGELLLKGPGVMTCYYKNPEATAETLKDGWLYTGDMAEQDADGFIYLVDRKK
;
A
#
# COMPACT_ATOMS: atom_id res chain seq x y z
N MET A 1 -20.50 -1.19 1.33
CA MET A 1 -20.22 -1.30 -0.12
C MET A 1 -18.76 -1.66 -0.28
N PRO A 2 -18.44 -2.83 -0.86
CA PRO A 2 -17.05 -3.24 -1.08
C PRO A 2 -16.31 -2.30 -2.05
N ILE A 3 -14.98 -2.25 -1.90
CA ILE A 3 -14.14 -1.37 -2.76
C ILE A 3 -14.23 -1.75 -4.25
N ILE A 4 -14.56 -2.98 -4.58
CA ILE A 4 -14.75 -3.44 -5.96
C ILE A 4 -15.82 -2.64 -6.69
N ASP A 5 -16.85 -2.21 -5.98
CA ASP A 5 -17.95 -1.42 -6.55
C ASP A 5 -17.48 -0.06 -7.07
N TYR A 6 -16.44 0.52 -6.43
CA TYR A 6 -15.82 1.75 -6.92
C TYR A 6 -15.07 1.55 -8.23
N LEU A 7 -14.37 0.42 -8.39
CA LEU A 7 -13.72 0.11 -9.67
C LEU A 7 -14.75 0.00 -10.79
N GLU A 8 -15.83 -0.72 -10.56
CA GLU A 8 -16.91 -0.88 -11.54
C GLU A 8 -17.60 0.46 -11.87
N ARG A 9 -17.83 1.29 -10.84
CA ARG A 9 -18.35 2.64 -11.03
C ARG A 9 -17.40 3.50 -11.87
N ASN A 10 -16.10 3.48 -11.57
CA ASN A 10 -15.12 4.26 -12.31
C ASN A 10 -15.03 3.83 -13.77
N ALA A 11 -15.09 2.52 -14.04
CA ALA A 11 -15.12 2.01 -15.40
C ALA A 11 -16.38 2.48 -16.15
N ARG A 12 -17.53 2.50 -15.49
CA ARG A 12 -18.82 2.93 -16.10
C ARG A 12 -18.87 4.44 -16.32
N GLU A 13 -18.44 5.24 -15.35
CA GLU A 13 -18.59 6.71 -15.38
C GLU A 13 -17.37 7.43 -15.95
N PHE A 14 -16.17 6.87 -15.80
CA PHE A 14 -14.90 7.47 -16.18
C PHE A 14 -14.02 6.53 -17.02
N GLY A 15 -14.66 5.64 -17.77
CA GLY A 15 -13.99 4.52 -18.44
C GLY A 15 -12.80 4.88 -19.31
N ASP A 16 -12.87 5.98 -20.04
CA ASP A 16 -11.81 6.45 -20.96
C ASP A 16 -10.75 7.32 -20.28
N ASP A 17 -10.96 7.69 -19.01
CA ASP A 17 -9.98 8.47 -18.25
C ASP A 17 -8.85 7.56 -17.79
N VAL A 18 -7.62 8.12 -17.74
CA VAL A 18 -6.45 7.41 -17.25
C VAL A 18 -6.60 7.14 -15.76
N ALA A 19 -6.50 5.86 -15.38
CA ALA A 19 -6.55 5.41 -13.99
C ALA A 19 -5.15 5.32 -13.37
N LEU A 20 -4.23 4.66 -14.08
CA LEU A 20 -2.88 4.39 -13.60
C LEU A 20 -1.85 4.72 -14.67
N VAL A 21 -0.76 5.31 -14.23
CA VAL A 21 0.47 5.51 -15.00
C VAL A 21 1.60 4.78 -14.28
N GLU A 22 2.45 4.09 -15.02
CA GLU A 22 3.67 3.47 -14.51
C GLU A 22 4.86 4.22 -15.09
N ILE A 23 5.74 4.72 -14.24
CA ILE A 23 7.01 5.33 -14.63
C ILE A 23 8.15 4.41 -14.19
N ASN A 24 8.96 3.99 -15.14
CA ASN A 24 10.12 3.12 -14.90
C ASN A 24 11.39 3.82 -15.41
N PRO A 25 12.10 4.57 -14.54
CA PRO A 25 13.32 5.27 -14.93
C PRO A 25 14.46 4.36 -15.38
N ASP A 26 14.49 3.11 -14.91
CA ASP A 26 15.58 2.17 -15.14
C ASP A 26 15.57 1.55 -16.55
N VAL A 27 14.53 1.80 -17.35
CA VAL A 27 14.43 1.29 -18.73
C VAL A 27 15.54 1.80 -19.64
N THR A 28 16.11 2.95 -19.33
CA THR A 28 17.20 3.54 -20.13
C THR A 28 18.57 2.99 -19.76
N GLU A 29 18.69 2.20 -18.73
CA GLU A 29 19.94 1.61 -18.25
C GLU A 29 19.78 0.12 -18.09
N THR A 30 20.63 -0.66 -18.77
CA THR A 30 20.79 -2.10 -18.53
C THR A 30 21.43 -2.31 -17.16
N ARG A 31 20.66 -2.13 -16.10
CA ARG A 31 21.12 -2.41 -14.74
C ARG A 31 20.57 -3.73 -14.25
N ARG A 32 21.48 -4.58 -13.79
CA ARG A 32 21.15 -5.62 -12.83
C ARG A 32 20.89 -4.93 -11.51
N VAL A 33 19.66 -4.97 -11.06
CA VAL A 33 19.34 -4.47 -9.73
C VAL A 33 19.62 -5.60 -8.74
N THR A 34 20.67 -5.44 -7.95
CA THR A 34 20.93 -6.32 -6.81
C THR A 34 20.10 -5.82 -5.62
N TRP A 35 19.24 -6.68 -5.13
CA TRP A 35 18.53 -6.48 -3.88
C TRP A 35 19.17 -7.33 -2.80
N ARG A 36 19.93 -6.70 -1.89
CA ARG A 36 20.73 -7.39 -0.87
C ARG A 36 21.67 -8.42 -1.54
N GLU A 37 21.42 -9.69 -1.33
CA GLU A 37 22.23 -10.79 -1.84
C GLU A 37 21.67 -11.41 -3.13
N TYR A 38 20.57 -10.89 -3.67
CA TYR A 38 19.93 -11.45 -4.85
C TYR A 38 20.17 -10.58 -6.08
N GLU A 39 20.67 -11.19 -7.15
CA GLU A 39 20.61 -10.57 -8.47
C GLU A 39 19.16 -10.55 -8.93
N LEU A 40 18.60 -9.38 -9.03
CA LEU A 40 17.35 -9.20 -9.74
C LEU A 40 17.65 -9.25 -11.23
N ILE A 41 16.93 -10.13 -11.92
CA ILE A 41 17.08 -10.34 -13.36
C ILE A 41 16.80 -9.02 -14.10
N GLU A 42 17.55 -8.79 -15.15
CA GLU A 42 17.47 -7.60 -16.00
C GLU A 42 16.03 -7.13 -16.23
N ALA A 43 15.79 -5.85 -16.01
CA ALA A 43 14.59 -5.19 -16.47
C ALA A 43 14.39 -5.57 -17.95
N ASN A 44 13.24 -6.16 -18.26
CA ASN A 44 12.93 -6.59 -19.62
C ASN A 44 13.25 -5.42 -20.58
N PRO A 45 14.16 -5.54 -21.54
CA PRO A 45 14.49 -4.49 -22.47
C PRO A 45 13.30 -4.02 -23.31
N THR A 46 12.18 -4.73 -23.26
CA THR A 46 10.91 -4.33 -23.88
C THR A 46 10.04 -3.43 -22.98
N CYS A 47 10.43 -3.21 -21.71
CA CYS A 47 9.70 -2.30 -20.83
C CYS A 47 9.81 -0.86 -21.31
N GLN A 48 8.67 -0.18 -21.38
CA GLN A 48 8.63 1.24 -21.72
C GLN A 48 8.90 2.08 -20.49
N TYR A 49 9.49 3.27 -20.68
CA TYR A 49 9.67 4.25 -19.62
C TYR A 49 8.32 4.63 -18.98
N ARG A 50 7.28 4.81 -19.81
CA ARG A 50 5.94 5.19 -19.37
C ARG A 50 4.90 4.28 -19.99
N ARG A 51 4.02 3.72 -19.15
CA ARG A 51 2.83 3.00 -19.58
C ARG A 51 1.61 3.55 -18.86
N GLU A 52 0.45 3.48 -19.46
CA GLU A 52 -0.80 3.90 -18.82
C GLU A 52 -1.95 2.95 -19.13
N ILE A 53 -2.93 2.91 -18.23
CA ILE A 53 -4.21 2.23 -18.45
C ILE A 53 -5.35 3.14 -18.01
N THR A 54 -6.46 3.05 -18.75
CA THR A 54 -7.74 3.68 -18.40
C THR A 54 -8.48 2.86 -17.34
N TRP A 55 -9.54 3.44 -16.77
CA TRP A 55 -10.41 2.69 -15.85
C TRP A 55 -11.08 1.50 -16.53
N ASN A 56 -11.46 1.62 -17.81
CA ASN A 56 -11.98 0.48 -18.58
C ASN A 56 -10.96 -0.64 -18.68
N VAL A 57 -9.73 -0.34 -19.06
CA VAL A 57 -8.68 -1.35 -19.20
C VAL A 57 -8.35 -1.96 -17.84
N PHE A 58 -8.29 -1.15 -16.78
CA PHE A 58 -8.10 -1.65 -15.42
C PHE A 58 -9.16 -2.68 -15.04
N ASN A 59 -10.43 -2.34 -15.22
CA ASN A 59 -11.54 -3.24 -14.91
C ASN A 59 -11.54 -4.50 -15.80
N GLU A 60 -11.25 -4.37 -17.09
CA GLU A 60 -11.13 -5.51 -18.00
C GLU A 60 -10.01 -6.46 -17.57
N LYS A 61 -8.84 -5.96 -17.18
CA LYS A 61 -7.74 -6.76 -16.66
C LYS A 61 -8.13 -7.50 -15.38
N ALA A 62 -8.81 -6.83 -14.46
CA ALA A 62 -9.33 -7.46 -13.25
C ALA A 62 -10.35 -8.57 -13.58
N ASN A 63 -11.26 -8.32 -14.51
CA ASN A 63 -12.24 -9.29 -14.95
C ASN A 63 -11.61 -10.52 -15.61
N ARG A 64 -10.62 -10.33 -16.49
CA ARG A 64 -9.89 -11.42 -17.12
C ARG A 64 -9.19 -12.31 -16.10
N PHE A 65 -8.55 -11.69 -15.10
CA PHE A 65 -7.90 -12.44 -14.03
C PHE A 65 -8.92 -13.18 -13.16
N ALA A 66 -10.05 -12.54 -12.82
CA ALA A 66 -11.13 -13.21 -12.09
C ALA A 66 -11.64 -14.44 -12.85
N ASN A 67 -11.85 -14.32 -14.16
CA ASN A 67 -12.25 -15.46 -15.00
C ASN A 67 -11.21 -16.57 -15.02
N LEU A 68 -9.93 -16.23 -15.09
CA LEU A 68 -8.85 -17.23 -15.00
C LEU A 68 -8.91 -17.98 -13.68
N LEU A 69 -9.04 -17.28 -12.58
CA LEU A 69 -9.13 -17.88 -11.24
C LEU A 69 -10.31 -18.85 -11.14
N VAL A 70 -11.49 -18.43 -11.58
CA VAL A 70 -12.69 -19.29 -11.57
C VAL A 70 -12.47 -20.53 -12.45
N SER A 71 -11.86 -20.39 -13.63
CA SER A 71 -11.55 -21.53 -14.52
C SER A 71 -10.60 -22.55 -13.90
N ARG A 72 -9.83 -22.13 -12.92
CA ARG A 72 -8.89 -22.97 -12.16
C ARG A 72 -9.47 -23.49 -10.85
N GLY A 73 -10.77 -23.32 -10.63
CA GLY A 73 -11.47 -23.84 -9.45
C GLY A 73 -11.34 -22.98 -8.20
N ILE A 74 -10.86 -21.75 -8.32
CA ILE A 74 -10.78 -20.81 -7.18
C ILE A 74 -12.19 -20.44 -6.74
N GLN A 75 -12.42 -20.50 -5.43
CA GLN A 75 -13.69 -20.26 -4.77
C GLN A 75 -13.57 -19.12 -3.76
N LYS A 76 -14.72 -18.64 -3.30
CA LYS A 76 -14.79 -17.66 -2.22
C LYS A 76 -13.98 -18.16 -1.00
N GLY A 77 -13.14 -17.29 -0.46
CA GLY A 77 -12.29 -17.61 0.68
C GLY A 77 -10.92 -18.18 0.31
N ASP A 78 -10.67 -18.54 -0.94
CA ASP A 78 -9.35 -18.92 -1.40
C ASP A 78 -8.40 -17.72 -1.39
N LYS A 79 -7.09 -17.94 -1.42
CA LYS A 79 -6.08 -16.89 -1.21
C LYS A 79 -5.17 -16.75 -2.42
N ILE A 80 -5.01 -15.52 -2.87
CA ILE A 80 -4.21 -15.16 -4.03
C ILE A 80 -3.03 -14.31 -3.57
N GLY A 81 -1.84 -14.89 -3.58
CA GLY A 81 -0.60 -14.22 -3.24
C GLY A 81 -0.11 -13.32 -4.38
N ILE A 82 0.36 -12.13 -4.04
CA ILE A 82 0.90 -11.16 -5.00
C ILE A 82 2.31 -10.78 -4.56
N LEU A 83 3.29 -11.19 -5.37
CA LEU A 83 4.72 -10.95 -5.14
C LEU A 83 5.30 -10.21 -6.35
N MET A 84 5.10 -8.90 -6.38
CA MET A 84 5.45 -8.06 -7.52
C MET A 84 5.92 -6.68 -7.08
N MET A 85 6.80 -6.09 -7.85
CA MET A 85 7.12 -4.66 -7.74
C MET A 85 5.92 -3.83 -8.22
N ASN A 86 5.91 -2.53 -7.91
CA ASN A 86 4.88 -1.63 -8.41
C ASN A 86 4.84 -1.66 -9.94
N CYS A 87 3.70 -2.04 -10.50
CA CYS A 87 3.47 -2.09 -11.93
C CYS A 87 1.96 -1.98 -12.23
N LEU A 88 1.62 -1.79 -13.49
CA LEU A 88 0.21 -1.66 -13.90
C LEU A 88 -0.61 -2.93 -13.62
N GLU A 89 0.02 -4.08 -13.53
CA GLU A 89 -0.64 -5.37 -13.30
C GLU A 89 -1.01 -5.61 -11.83
N TRP A 90 -0.33 -4.96 -10.88
CA TRP A 90 -0.46 -5.23 -9.45
C TRP A 90 -1.90 -5.03 -8.93
N LEU A 91 -2.46 -3.86 -9.18
CA LEU A 91 -3.82 -3.54 -8.71
C LEU A 91 -4.92 -4.31 -9.44
N PRO A 92 -4.88 -4.49 -10.78
CA PRO A 92 -5.82 -5.37 -11.46
C PRO A 92 -5.81 -6.81 -10.93
N ILE A 93 -4.65 -7.36 -10.57
CA ILE A 93 -4.55 -8.69 -9.94
C ILE A 93 -5.24 -8.68 -8.57
N TYR A 94 -4.97 -7.68 -7.76
CA TYR A 94 -5.60 -7.50 -6.45
C TYR A 94 -7.14 -7.46 -6.57
N PHE A 95 -7.67 -6.65 -7.46
CA PHE A 95 -9.11 -6.52 -7.67
C PHE A 95 -9.72 -7.75 -8.34
N GLY A 96 -9.01 -8.40 -9.26
CA GLY A 96 -9.47 -9.65 -9.87
C GLY A 96 -9.67 -10.75 -8.83
N ALA A 97 -8.75 -10.87 -7.87
CA ALA A 97 -8.92 -11.77 -6.73
C ALA A 97 -10.19 -11.43 -5.92
N LEU A 98 -10.35 -10.18 -5.54
CA LEU A 98 -11.50 -9.72 -4.76
C LEU A 98 -12.84 -9.95 -5.48
N LYS A 99 -12.89 -9.77 -6.80
CA LYS A 99 -14.10 -9.99 -7.60
C LYS A 99 -14.63 -11.42 -7.50
N THR A 100 -13.75 -12.41 -7.29
CA THR A 100 -14.14 -13.82 -7.14
C THR A 100 -14.62 -14.16 -5.72
N GLY A 101 -14.45 -13.28 -4.76
CA GLY A 101 -14.64 -13.56 -3.34
C GLY A 101 -13.39 -14.16 -2.67
N ALA A 102 -12.32 -14.35 -3.41
CA ALA A 102 -11.03 -14.74 -2.84
C ALA A 102 -10.39 -13.58 -2.06
N LEU A 103 -9.40 -13.90 -1.23
CA LEU A 103 -8.62 -12.93 -0.50
C LEU A 103 -7.35 -12.57 -1.29
N ALA A 104 -6.99 -11.30 -1.27
CA ALA A 104 -5.69 -10.87 -1.75
C ALA A 104 -4.65 -10.97 -0.62
N VAL A 105 -3.48 -11.51 -0.93
CA VAL A 105 -2.38 -11.71 0.02
C VAL A 105 -1.12 -11.04 -0.51
N PRO A 106 -0.95 -9.73 -0.28
CA PRO A 106 0.27 -9.02 -0.71
C PRO A 106 1.50 -9.49 0.05
N LEU A 107 2.56 -9.78 -0.68
CA LEU A 107 3.84 -10.24 -0.14
C LEU A 107 4.90 -9.15 -0.28
N ASN A 108 5.73 -9.00 0.76
CA ASN A 108 6.82 -8.05 0.77
C ASN A 108 7.88 -8.42 -0.26
N PHE A 109 8.19 -7.51 -1.16
CA PHE A 109 9.19 -7.72 -2.21
C PHE A 109 10.63 -7.95 -1.66
N ARG A 110 10.85 -7.68 -0.37
CA ARG A 110 12.13 -7.92 0.31
C ARG A 110 12.26 -9.31 0.88
N TYR A 111 11.21 -10.12 0.89
CA TYR A 111 11.29 -11.48 1.43
C TYR A 111 12.31 -12.31 0.64
N ASP A 112 13.14 -13.04 1.35
CA ASP A 112 13.95 -14.10 0.77
C ASP A 112 13.10 -15.34 0.46
N ALA A 113 13.73 -16.36 -0.10
CA ALA A 113 13.02 -17.59 -0.50
C ALA A 113 12.32 -18.29 0.69
N GLU A 114 12.97 -18.36 1.84
CA GLU A 114 12.41 -18.99 3.05
C GLU A 114 11.25 -18.18 3.63
N GLU A 115 11.34 -16.86 3.62
CA GLU A 115 10.27 -15.97 4.05
C GLU A 115 9.06 -16.07 3.11
N ILE A 116 9.28 -16.16 1.80
CA ILE A 116 8.21 -16.38 0.81
C ILE A 116 7.50 -17.69 1.10
N LYS A 117 8.25 -18.79 1.25
CA LYS A 117 7.70 -20.10 1.59
C LYS A 117 6.88 -20.05 2.88
N TYR A 118 7.44 -19.45 3.92
CA TYR A 118 6.78 -19.31 5.21
C TYR A 118 5.44 -18.57 5.11
N CYS A 119 5.42 -17.41 4.44
CA CYS A 119 4.21 -16.60 4.31
C CYS A 119 3.15 -17.28 3.42
N VAL A 120 3.56 -17.91 2.34
CA VAL A 120 2.67 -18.66 1.44
C VAL A 120 2.01 -19.83 2.18
N GLU A 121 2.75 -20.55 3.01
CA GLU A 121 2.23 -21.65 3.81
C GLU A 121 1.35 -21.14 4.96
N LEU A 122 1.77 -20.12 5.69
CA LEU A 122 1.01 -19.56 6.81
C LEU A 122 -0.36 -19.04 6.38
N ALA A 123 -0.42 -18.34 5.27
CA ALA A 123 -1.66 -17.76 4.76
C ALA A 123 -2.49 -18.73 3.90
N ASP A 124 -2.08 -19.99 3.74
CA ASP A 124 -2.77 -20.97 2.88
C ASP A 124 -2.98 -20.44 1.45
N VAL A 125 -1.97 -19.81 0.87
CA VAL A 125 -2.05 -19.27 -0.48
C VAL A 125 -2.33 -20.40 -1.50
N ASP A 126 -3.33 -20.20 -2.34
CA ASP A 126 -3.74 -21.17 -3.37
C ASP A 126 -3.12 -20.84 -4.73
N VAL A 127 -2.96 -19.58 -5.04
CA VAL A 127 -2.34 -19.08 -6.27
C VAL A 127 -1.29 -18.05 -5.88
N LEU A 128 -0.08 -18.18 -6.40
CA LEU A 128 0.96 -17.16 -6.25
C LEU A 128 1.23 -16.52 -7.61
N VAL A 129 0.99 -15.21 -7.71
CA VAL A 129 1.37 -14.41 -8.88
C VAL A 129 2.65 -13.66 -8.55
N PHE A 130 3.67 -13.81 -9.39
CA PHE A 130 4.96 -13.17 -9.15
C PHE A 130 5.52 -12.53 -10.41
N GLY A 131 6.36 -11.52 -10.20
CA GLY A 131 7.01 -10.76 -11.27
C GLY A 131 8.43 -11.22 -11.56
N PRO A 132 9.07 -10.61 -12.58
CA PRO A 132 10.41 -11.04 -13.07
C PRO A 132 11.49 -10.99 -12.00
N GLU A 133 11.42 -10.03 -11.10
CA GLU A 133 12.42 -9.80 -10.06
C GLU A 133 12.48 -10.93 -9.02
N PHE A 134 11.50 -11.82 -9.03
CA PHE A 134 11.33 -12.88 -8.03
C PHE A 134 11.57 -14.29 -8.55
N ILE A 135 11.90 -14.45 -9.84
CA ILE A 135 12.07 -15.77 -10.46
C ILE A 135 13.03 -16.64 -9.64
N GLY A 136 14.22 -16.15 -9.33
CA GLY A 136 15.23 -16.93 -8.61
C GLY A 136 14.81 -17.32 -7.19
N ARG A 137 14.14 -16.42 -6.47
CA ARG A 137 13.65 -16.67 -5.11
C ARG A 137 12.52 -17.71 -5.09
N VAL A 138 11.59 -17.59 -6.02
CA VAL A 138 10.48 -18.57 -6.15
C VAL A 138 11.02 -19.92 -6.60
N GLU A 139 11.94 -19.96 -7.57
CA GLU A 139 12.56 -21.20 -8.06
C GLU A 139 13.26 -21.97 -6.93
N THR A 140 13.93 -21.27 -6.02
CA THR A 140 14.63 -21.89 -4.87
C THR A 140 13.69 -22.73 -4.01
N VAL A 141 12.43 -22.36 -3.86
CA VAL A 141 11.46 -23.06 -3.02
C VAL A 141 10.31 -23.70 -3.81
N VAL A 142 10.43 -23.79 -5.11
CA VAL A 142 9.35 -24.27 -5.99
C VAL A 142 8.90 -25.70 -5.65
N ASP A 143 9.82 -26.58 -5.33
CA ASP A 143 9.51 -27.98 -5.02
C ASP A 143 8.67 -28.10 -3.73
N GLU A 144 8.82 -27.17 -2.80
CA GLU A 144 8.07 -27.18 -1.54
C GLU A 144 6.71 -26.50 -1.67
N ILE A 145 6.54 -25.52 -2.56
CA ILE A 145 5.30 -24.75 -2.65
C ILE A 145 4.40 -25.13 -3.83
N ALA A 146 4.95 -25.65 -4.93
CA ALA A 146 4.21 -25.88 -6.17
C ALA A 146 3.22 -27.05 -6.12
N GLU A 147 3.43 -28.04 -5.26
CA GLU A 147 2.58 -29.24 -5.19
C GLU A 147 1.11 -28.91 -4.91
N LYS A 148 0.87 -27.87 -4.12
CA LYS A 148 -0.48 -27.49 -3.66
C LYS A 148 -0.95 -26.15 -4.22
N ARG A 149 -0.19 -25.53 -5.13
CA ARG A 149 -0.44 -24.15 -5.56
C ARG A 149 -0.27 -23.99 -7.06
N ILE A 150 -1.02 -23.06 -7.60
CA ILE A 150 -0.84 -22.57 -8.95
C ILE A 150 0.18 -21.43 -8.89
N LEU A 151 1.22 -21.52 -9.72
CA LEU A 151 2.24 -20.46 -9.86
C LEU A 151 2.01 -19.74 -11.19
N LEU A 152 1.70 -18.45 -11.12
CA LEU A 152 1.49 -17.59 -12.30
C LEU A 152 2.59 -16.55 -12.37
N TYR A 153 3.18 -16.40 -13.53
CA TYR A 153 4.24 -15.43 -13.78
C TYR A 153 3.75 -14.32 -14.70
N ALA A 154 3.93 -13.07 -14.27
CA ALA A 154 3.60 -11.88 -15.05
C ALA A 154 4.86 -11.06 -15.33
N GLY A 155 5.21 -10.89 -16.60
CA GLY A 155 6.40 -10.09 -16.97
C GLY A 155 7.13 -10.48 -18.25
N GLY A 156 6.60 -11.42 -19.04
CA GLY A 156 7.25 -11.89 -20.26
C GLY A 156 8.39 -12.87 -19.99
N ASN A 157 8.69 -13.73 -20.95
CA ASN A 157 9.70 -14.79 -20.82
C ASN A 157 9.44 -15.70 -19.61
N CYS A 158 8.24 -16.27 -19.54
CA CYS A 158 7.79 -17.11 -18.44
C CYS A 158 8.75 -18.27 -18.17
N PRO A 159 9.21 -18.45 -16.92
CA PRO A 159 10.03 -19.58 -16.54
C PRO A 159 9.23 -20.90 -16.65
N THR A 160 9.93 -22.00 -16.88
CA THR A 160 9.31 -23.32 -17.13
C THR A 160 8.53 -23.87 -15.94
N PHE A 161 8.82 -23.42 -14.72
CA PHE A 161 8.15 -23.89 -13.50
C PHE A 161 6.83 -23.16 -13.20
N ALA A 162 6.46 -22.15 -13.99
CA ALA A 162 5.26 -21.36 -13.80
C ALA A 162 4.43 -21.26 -15.07
N GLU A 163 3.19 -20.84 -14.94
CA GLU A 163 2.29 -20.56 -16.06
C GLU A 163 2.30 -19.07 -16.37
N ASP A 164 2.13 -18.75 -17.65
CA ASP A 164 2.21 -17.36 -18.16
C ASP A 164 0.90 -16.61 -17.92
N TYR A 165 0.88 -15.74 -16.91
CA TYR A 165 -0.26 -14.89 -16.57
C TYR A 165 -0.75 -14.08 -17.78
N ASP A 166 0.15 -13.46 -18.52
CA ASP A 166 -0.22 -12.58 -19.63
C ASP A 166 -0.93 -13.34 -20.75
N LYS A 167 -0.42 -14.51 -21.13
CA LYS A 167 -1.02 -15.36 -22.15
C LYS A 167 -2.35 -15.95 -21.71
N LEU A 168 -2.43 -16.44 -20.47
CA LEU A 168 -3.67 -17.06 -19.96
C LEU A 168 -4.78 -16.04 -19.81
N THR A 169 -4.50 -14.85 -19.27
CA THR A 169 -5.51 -13.80 -19.10
C THR A 169 -5.98 -13.21 -20.44
N ALA A 170 -5.09 -13.12 -21.42
CA ALA A 170 -5.45 -12.65 -22.76
C ALA A 170 -6.56 -13.50 -23.43
N ASN A 171 -6.66 -14.77 -23.07
CA ASN A 171 -7.68 -15.70 -23.59
C ASN A 171 -8.97 -15.73 -22.75
N CYS A 172 -9.02 -14.99 -21.64
CA CYS A 172 -10.19 -14.91 -20.78
C CYS A 172 -11.13 -13.77 -21.22
N SER A 173 -12.41 -13.89 -20.88
CA SER A 173 -13.38 -12.81 -21.10
C SER A 173 -13.02 -11.55 -20.32
N SER A 174 -13.22 -10.40 -20.93
CA SER A 174 -13.07 -9.08 -20.31
C SER A 174 -14.28 -8.67 -19.45
N THR A 175 -15.33 -9.50 -19.41
CA THR A 175 -16.49 -9.29 -18.56
C THR A 175 -16.57 -10.37 -17.50
N PHE A 176 -17.00 -10.01 -16.31
CA PHE A 176 -17.16 -10.93 -15.19
C PHE A 176 -18.46 -10.64 -14.48
N GLU A 177 -19.27 -11.68 -14.24
CA GLU A 177 -20.55 -11.55 -13.56
C GLU A 177 -20.33 -11.17 -12.10
N LYS A 178 -20.95 -10.07 -11.68
CA LYS A 178 -20.84 -9.56 -10.31
C LYS A 178 -21.31 -10.60 -9.31
N ARG A 179 -20.48 -10.84 -8.28
CA ARG A 179 -20.80 -11.73 -7.17
C ARG A 179 -21.34 -10.95 -5.98
N ASP A 180 -22.14 -11.63 -5.17
CA ASP A 180 -22.64 -11.08 -3.91
C ASP A 180 -21.52 -11.17 -2.85
N ILE A 181 -20.82 -10.03 -2.68
CA ILE A 181 -19.76 -9.87 -1.71
C ILE A 181 -20.23 -8.89 -0.64
N LYS A 182 -20.17 -9.34 0.61
CA LYS A 182 -20.63 -8.56 1.76
C LYS A 182 -19.46 -7.86 2.44
N ASP A 183 -19.75 -6.76 3.12
CA ASP A 183 -18.76 -6.01 3.91
C ASP A 183 -18.09 -6.89 4.98
N SER A 184 -18.81 -7.88 5.53
CA SER A 184 -18.30 -8.82 6.53
C SER A 184 -17.47 -9.97 5.95
N ASP A 185 -17.43 -10.14 4.63
CA ASP A 185 -16.62 -11.18 4.00
C ASP A 185 -15.12 -10.86 4.11
N ASP A 186 -14.31 -11.92 4.26
CA ASP A 186 -12.87 -11.78 4.28
C ASP A 186 -12.36 -11.25 2.94
N ALA A 187 -11.40 -10.32 2.98
CA ALA A 187 -10.93 -9.63 1.79
C ALA A 187 -9.43 -9.72 1.57
N ALA A 188 -8.63 -9.68 2.64
CA ALA A 188 -7.19 -9.63 2.49
C ALA A 188 -6.46 -10.19 3.70
N ILE A 189 -5.26 -10.71 3.46
CA ILE A 189 -4.28 -11.03 4.49
C ILE A 189 -3.04 -10.20 4.22
N TYR A 190 -2.62 -9.42 5.22
CA TYR A 190 -1.36 -8.71 5.24
C TYR A 190 -0.42 -9.33 6.26
N PHE A 191 0.86 -9.03 6.16
CA PHE A 191 1.83 -9.55 7.12
C PHE A 191 2.37 -8.43 8.00
N SER A 192 2.56 -8.73 9.29
CA SER A 192 3.20 -7.82 10.23
C SER A 192 4.67 -7.61 9.88
N SER A 193 5.28 -6.55 10.42
CA SER A 193 6.69 -6.21 10.17
C SER A 193 7.70 -7.21 10.74
N GLY A 194 7.28 -8.12 11.62
CA GLY A 194 8.09 -9.24 12.11
C GLY A 194 9.39 -8.83 12.82
N THR A 195 9.34 -7.84 13.71
CA THR A 195 10.55 -7.35 14.43
C THR A 195 11.19 -8.40 15.35
N THR A 196 10.48 -9.44 15.72
CA THR A 196 10.93 -10.47 16.67
C THR A 196 10.92 -11.90 16.10
N GLY A 197 10.82 -12.06 14.78
CA GLY A 197 10.74 -13.35 14.13
C GLY A 197 9.98 -13.29 12.79
N PHE A 198 9.41 -14.41 12.39
CA PHE A 198 8.59 -14.46 11.18
C PHE A 198 7.31 -13.64 11.33
N PRO A 199 6.81 -13.01 10.24
CA PRO A 199 5.61 -12.19 10.27
C PRO A 199 4.36 -12.99 10.71
N LYS A 200 3.41 -12.27 11.33
CA LYS A 200 2.06 -12.81 11.55
C LYS A 200 1.16 -12.43 10.37
N ALA A 201 0.24 -13.32 10.04
CA ALA A 201 -0.77 -13.08 9.00
C ALA A 201 -1.97 -12.35 9.62
N ILE A 202 -2.34 -11.21 9.03
CA ILE A 202 -3.36 -10.30 9.54
C ILE A 202 -4.57 -10.33 8.62
N LEU A 203 -5.70 -10.80 9.12
CA LEU A 203 -6.93 -10.94 8.34
C LEU A 203 -7.80 -9.69 8.43
N HIS A 204 -8.15 -9.14 7.26
CA HIS A 204 -9.08 -8.04 7.11
C HIS A 204 -10.28 -8.41 6.25
N ASN A 205 -11.44 -7.82 6.56
CA ASN A 205 -12.65 -7.94 5.75
C ASN A 205 -12.83 -6.75 4.79
N HIS A 206 -13.86 -6.77 3.97
CA HIS A 206 -14.16 -5.70 3.01
C HIS A 206 -14.52 -4.38 3.69
N GLU A 207 -15.16 -4.40 4.86
CA GLU A 207 -15.44 -3.19 5.63
C GLU A 207 -14.16 -2.46 6.04
N SER A 208 -13.14 -3.18 6.48
CA SER A 208 -11.84 -2.60 6.83
C SER A 208 -11.19 -1.89 5.64
N LEU A 209 -11.21 -2.53 4.47
CA LEU A 209 -10.66 -1.94 3.24
C LEU A 209 -11.40 -0.67 2.84
N MET A 210 -12.72 -0.72 2.89
CA MET A 210 -13.55 0.44 2.54
C MET A 210 -13.37 1.60 3.52
N HIS A 211 -13.28 1.30 4.80
CA HIS A 211 -13.03 2.31 5.83
C HIS A 211 -11.68 2.99 5.62
N ALA A 212 -10.63 2.23 5.35
CA ALA A 212 -9.30 2.76 5.04
C ALA A 212 -9.34 3.73 3.85
N ALA A 213 -10.04 3.35 2.78
CA ALA A 213 -10.23 4.20 1.62
C ALA A 213 -10.93 5.52 1.97
N THR A 214 -11.99 5.44 2.76
CA THR A 214 -12.77 6.60 3.19
C THR A 214 -11.96 7.56 4.05
N VAL A 215 -11.21 7.04 5.01
CA VAL A 215 -10.34 7.86 5.89
C VAL A 215 -9.34 8.65 5.06
N GLU A 216 -8.65 7.98 4.13
CA GLU A 216 -7.63 8.64 3.29
C GLU A 216 -8.22 9.71 2.38
N GLN A 217 -9.31 9.41 1.69
CA GLN A 217 -9.94 10.39 0.82
C GLN A 217 -10.40 11.63 1.61
N LYS A 218 -10.99 11.43 2.80
CA LYS A 218 -11.44 12.54 3.65
C LYS A 218 -10.27 13.34 4.22
N HIS A 219 -9.22 12.65 4.68
CA HIS A 219 -8.05 13.28 5.28
C HIS A 219 -7.31 14.18 4.28
N HIS A 220 -7.13 13.71 3.05
CA HIS A 220 -6.47 14.48 2.00
C HIS A 220 -7.40 15.49 1.31
N GLY A 221 -8.72 15.44 1.55
CA GLY A 221 -9.69 16.22 0.78
C GLY A 221 -9.59 15.95 -0.71
N GLN A 222 -9.29 14.69 -1.07
CA GLN A 222 -9.00 14.30 -2.44
C GLN A 222 -10.21 14.41 -3.32
N THR A 223 -10.01 14.92 -4.53
CA THR A 223 -11.03 15.03 -5.58
C THR A 223 -10.56 14.29 -6.84
N LYS A 224 -11.45 14.18 -7.83
CA LYS A 224 -11.12 13.55 -9.12
C LYS A 224 -9.97 14.26 -9.86
N ASP A 225 -9.76 15.56 -9.60
CA ASP A 225 -8.69 16.34 -10.24
C ASP A 225 -7.32 16.11 -9.60
N ASP A 226 -7.26 15.48 -8.45
CA ASP A 226 -6.00 15.15 -7.82
C ASP A 226 -5.29 14.00 -8.53
N VAL A 227 -3.97 14.12 -8.64
CA VAL A 227 -3.09 13.09 -9.18
C VAL A 227 -2.13 12.66 -8.07
N PHE A 228 -2.28 11.42 -7.63
CA PHE A 228 -1.48 10.85 -6.56
C PHE A 228 -0.23 10.18 -7.11
N LEU A 229 0.94 10.55 -6.57
CA LEU A 229 2.20 9.86 -6.85
C LEU A 229 2.48 8.83 -5.77
N CYS A 230 2.43 7.55 -6.14
CA CYS A 230 2.71 6.41 -5.29
C CYS A 230 4.14 5.90 -5.54
N ILE A 231 5.05 6.18 -4.63
CA ILE A 231 6.44 5.70 -4.69
C ILE A 231 6.61 4.45 -3.83
N PRO A 232 6.07 4.39 -2.59
CA PRO A 232 6.21 3.19 -1.77
C PRO A 232 5.56 1.95 -2.39
N PRO A 233 6.04 0.75 -2.02
CA PRO A 233 5.52 -0.50 -2.57
C PRO A 233 4.04 -0.75 -2.25
N LEU A 234 3.27 -1.21 -3.22
CA LEU A 234 1.85 -1.50 -3.08
C LEU A 234 1.53 -2.65 -2.12
N TYR A 235 2.49 -3.53 -1.81
CA TYR A 235 2.27 -4.55 -0.78
C TYR A 235 2.10 -3.93 0.62
N HIS A 236 2.65 -2.74 0.84
CA HIS A 236 2.55 -2.03 2.11
C HIS A 236 1.14 -1.43 2.25
N THR A 237 0.51 -1.64 3.40
CA THR A 237 -0.85 -1.17 3.63
C THR A 237 -0.99 0.33 3.43
N GLY A 238 -0.02 1.11 3.92
CA GLY A 238 -0.03 2.56 3.80
C GLY A 238 -0.06 3.07 2.36
N ALA A 239 0.81 2.54 1.48
CA ALA A 239 0.86 2.95 0.08
C ALA A 239 -0.45 2.69 -0.66
N LYS A 240 -0.97 1.49 -0.52
CA LYS A 240 -2.23 1.10 -1.16
C LYS A 240 -3.41 1.88 -0.61
N MET A 241 -3.43 2.10 0.70
CA MET A 241 -4.47 2.87 1.36
C MET A 241 -4.53 4.30 0.81
N HIS A 242 -3.39 4.95 0.56
CA HIS A 242 -3.34 6.26 -0.06
C HIS A 242 -3.86 6.23 -1.49
N TRP A 243 -3.55 5.17 -2.24
CA TRP A 243 -4.12 4.98 -3.57
C TRP A 243 -5.64 4.84 -3.53
N PHE A 244 -6.21 4.27 -2.48
CA PHE A 244 -7.68 4.14 -2.36
C PHE A 244 -8.41 5.47 -2.45
N GLY A 245 -7.79 6.59 -2.10
CA GLY A 245 -8.37 7.91 -2.34
C GLY A 245 -8.62 8.17 -3.83
N SER A 246 -7.69 7.77 -4.68
CA SER A 246 -7.86 7.84 -6.15
C SER A 246 -8.96 6.90 -6.65
N LEU A 247 -9.10 5.73 -6.05
CA LEU A 247 -10.18 4.79 -6.36
C LEU A 247 -11.56 5.41 -6.07
N ILE A 248 -11.72 5.99 -4.90
CA ILE A 248 -13.00 6.61 -4.50
C ILE A 248 -13.38 7.78 -5.41
N THR A 249 -12.40 8.61 -5.78
CA THR A 249 -12.64 9.82 -6.57
C THR A 249 -12.66 9.58 -8.08
N GLY A 250 -12.10 8.47 -8.54
CA GLY A 250 -11.89 8.21 -9.97
C GLY A 250 -10.70 8.96 -10.57
N GLY A 251 -9.81 9.49 -9.72
CA GLY A 251 -8.63 10.24 -10.13
C GLY A 251 -7.48 9.36 -10.64
N LYS A 252 -6.56 9.99 -11.35
CA LYS A 252 -5.33 9.35 -11.84
C LYS A 252 -4.34 9.15 -10.71
N ALA A 253 -3.65 8.01 -10.70
CA ALA A 253 -2.48 7.78 -9.85
C ALA A 253 -1.27 7.37 -10.69
N VAL A 254 -0.08 7.70 -10.19
CA VAL A 254 1.18 7.40 -10.84
C VAL A 254 2.01 6.49 -9.94
N LEU A 255 2.46 5.37 -10.49
CA LEU A 255 3.34 4.42 -9.83
C LEU A 255 4.78 4.68 -10.31
N LEU A 256 5.65 5.12 -9.41
CA LEU A 256 7.05 5.35 -9.72
C LEU A 256 7.91 4.18 -9.23
N LYS A 257 8.64 3.57 -10.17
CA LYS A 257 9.66 2.56 -9.85
C LYS A 257 11.01 3.24 -9.70
N GLY A 258 11.57 3.22 -8.52
CA GLY A 258 12.86 3.86 -8.29
C GLY A 258 12.75 5.26 -7.72
N VAL A 259 13.70 5.61 -6.86
CA VAL A 259 13.62 6.82 -6.04
C VAL A 259 14.94 7.58 -6.07
N ASN A 260 14.91 8.76 -6.65
CA ASN A 260 15.91 9.81 -6.44
C ASN A 260 15.26 11.17 -6.65
N ALA A 261 15.91 12.22 -6.19
CA ALA A 261 15.37 13.59 -6.25
C ALA A 261 14.95 14.01 -7.65
N LYS A 262 15.78 13.71 -8.64
CA LYS A 262 15.54 14.09 -10.03
C LYS A 262 14.31 13.37 -10.61
N THR A 263 14.18 12.07 -10.41
CA THR A 263 13.05 11.30 -10.93
C THR A 263 11.74 11.67 -10.25
N ILE A 264 11.77 11.99 -8.95
CA ILE A 264 10.60 12.48 -8.22
C ILE A 264 10.11 13.79 -8.83
N LEU A 265 10.98 14.78 -8.93
CA LEU A 265 10.62 16.10 -9.48
C LEU A 265 10.18 16.02 -10.95
N GLN A 266 10.88 15.21 -11.74
CA GLN A 266 10.52 15.00 -13.14
C GLN A 266 9.13 14.39 -13.29
N THR A 267 8.82 13.38 -12.48
CA THR A 267 7.51 12.70 -12.50
C THR A 267 6.40 13.63 -12.04
N VAL A 268 6.62 14.40 -10.96
CA VAL A 268 5.64 15.39 -10.49
C VAL A 268 5.38 16.43 -11.58
N SER A 269 6.42 16.89 -12.27
CA SER A 269 6.32 17.86 -13.35
C SER A 269 5.59 17.29 -14.57
N ASP A 270 6.02 16.14 -15.08
CA ASP A 270 5.49 15.54 -16.31
C ASP A 270 4.05 15.07 -16.16
N GLU A 271 3.74 14.45 -15.03
CA GLU A 271 2.41 13.88 -14.75
C GLU A 271 1.51 14.83 -13.96
N GLN A 272 2.00 16.01 -13.61
CA GLN A 272 1.27 17.04 -12.87
C GLN A 272 0.67 16.50 -11.56
N CYS A 273 1.49 15.80 -10.79
CA CYS A 273 1.08 15.24 -9.51
C CYS A 273 0.73 16.33 -8.50
N THR A 274 -0.33 16.12 -7.74
CA THR A 274 -0.84 17.07 -6.74
C THR A 274 -0.61 16.61 -5.31
N ILE A 275 -0.52 15.31 -5.09
CA ILE A 275 -0.28 14.67 -3.80
C ILE A 275 0.88 13.70 -3.96
N VAL A 276 1.90 13.84 -3.13
CA VAL A 276 3.09 12.97 -3.17
C VAL A 276 3.32 12.36 -1.79
N TRP A 277 3.48 11.06 -1.73
CA TRP A 277 3.91 10.39 -0.51
C TRP A 277 5.41 10.14 -0.53
N LEU A 278 6.11 10.74 0.44
CA LEU A 278 7.54 10.55 0.64
C LEU A 278 7.83 9.87 1.99
N LEU A 279 8.84 9.02 2.00
CA LEU A 279 9.48 8.62 3.25
C LEU A 279 10.41 9.75 3.72
N VAL A 280 10.65 9.82 5.03
CA VAL A 280 11.55 10.86 5.60
C VAL A 280 12.91 10.89 4.91
N PRO A 281 13.61 9.76 4.67
CA PRO A 281 14.88 9.79 3.93
C PRO A 281 14.79 10.38 2.53
N TRP A 282 13.71 10.11 1.79
CA TRP A 282 13.52 10.65 0.44
C TRP A 282 13.30 12.16 0.44
N ALA A 283 12.56 12.65 1.44
CA ALA A 283 12.39 14.09 1.62
C ALA A 283 13.72 14.77 1.97
N GLN A 284 14.53 14.14 2.81
CA GLN A 284 15.88 14.64 3.14
C GLN A 284 16.79 14.66 1.90
N ASP A 285 16.79 13.59 1.11
CA ASP A 285 17.58 13.52 -0.13
C ASP A 285 17.16 14.60 -1.12
N LEU A 286 15.86 14.87 -1.23
CA LEU A 286 15.35 15.93 -2.10
C LEU A 286 15.83 17.31 -1.65
N LEU A 287 15.80 17.60 -0.35
CA LEU A 287 16.30 18.85 0.22
C LEU A 287 17.81 19.00 -0.01
N LEU A 288 18.59 17.93 0.19
CA LEU A 288 20.02 17.96 -0.08
C LEU A 288 20.31 18.24 -1.55
N ALA A 289 19.57 17.64 -2.47
CA ALA A 289 19.73 17.88 -3.90
C ALA A 289 19.40 19.33 -4.28
N LEU A 290 18.39 19.94 -3.66
CA LEU A 290 18.05 21.34 -3.84
C LEU A 290 19.12 22.28 -3.26
N GLU A 291 19.59 22.00 -2.05
CA GLU A 291 20.61 22.81 -1.37
C GLU A 291 21.97 22.77 -2.09
N SER A 292 22.35 21.62 -2.65
CA SER A 292 23.59 21.43 -3.39
C SER A 292 23.53 22.00 -4.81
N GLY A 293 22.36 22.33 -5.33
CA GLY A 293 22.16 22.76 -6.71
C GLY A 293 22.17 21.62 -7.74
N GLU A 294 22.15 20.37 -7.29
CA GLU A 294 22.01 19.20 -8.18
C GLU A 294 20.71 19.25 -8.96
N VAL A 295 19.62 19.68 -8.31
CA VAL A 295 18.34 19.96 -8.94
C VAL A 295 17.89 21.39 -8.63
N LYS A 296 17.14 22.00 -9.56
CA LYS A 296 16.59 23.33 -9.42
C LYS A 296 15.08 23.29 -9.64
N LEU A 297 14.31 23.89 -8.73
CA LEU A 297 12.85 23.93 -8.85
C LEU A 297 12.36 24.60 -10.13
N SER A 298 13.11 25.60 -10.63
CA SER A 298 12.78 26.32 -11.87
C SER A 298 12.78 25.44 -13.12
N ASP A 299 13.42 24.28 -13.08
CA ASP A 299 13.46 23.34 -14.21
C ASP A 299 12.20 22.47 -14.31
N TYR A 300 11.30 22.56 -13.33
CA TYR A 300 10.13 21.69 -13.21
C TYR A 300 8.84 22.49 -13.01
N LYS A 301 7.71 21.94 -13.43
CA LYS A 301 6.35 22.48 -13.22
C LYS A 301 5.76 21.85 -11.96
N LEU A 302 5.84 22.56 -10.83
CA LEU A 302 5.50 22.03 -9.51
C LEU A 302 4.36 22.79 -8.81
N ASP A 303 3.80 23.84 -9.42
CA ASP A 303 2.81 24.71 -8.77
C ASP A 303 1.52 23.98 -8.36
N GLN A 304 1.18 22.91 -9.08
CA GLN A 304 0.00 22.08 -8.79
C GLN A 304 0.19 21.15 -7.60
N TRP A 305 1.42 20.86 -7.19
CA TRP A 305 1.72 20.01 -6.05
C TRP A 305 1.29 20.71 -4.76
N ARG A 306 0.17 20.25 -4.19
CA ARG A 306 -0.48 20.91 -3.06
C ARG A 306 -0.19 20.24 -1.70
N LEU A 307 0.03 18.91 -1.68
CA LEU A 307 0.15 18.14 -0.46
C LEU A 307 1.35 17.21 -0.49
N MET A 308 2.17 17.32 0.56
CA MET A 308 3.28 16.42 0.84
C MET A 308 2.92 15.54 2.03
N HIS A 309 2.62 14.26 1.74
CA HIS A 309 2.50 13.26 2.78
C HIS A 309 3.88 12.70 3.12
N ILE A 310 4.18 12.65 4.41
CA ILE A 310 5.45 12.12 4.89
C ILE A 310 5.18 11.18 6.07
N GLY A 311 5.78 9.99 6.06
CA GLY A 311 5.46 8.99 7.07
C GLY A 311 6.48 7.87 7.17
N ALA A 312 6.02 6.79 7.77
CA ALA A 312 6.75 5.56 8.09
C ALA A 312 7.81 5.69 9.20
N GLN A 313 8.04 6.89 9.71
CA GLN A 313 8.90 7.14 10.89
C GLN A 313 8.62 8.53 11.47
N PRO A 314 9.11 8.84 12.67
CA PRO A 314 8.94 10.17 13.26
C PRO A 314 9.47 11.28 12.34
N VAL A 315 8.69 12.34 12.19
CA VAL A 315 9.02 13.47 11.31
C VAL A 315 9.70 14.58 12.10
N PRO A 316 10.96 14.91 11.80
CA PRO A 316 11.63 16.02 12.48
C PRO A 316 11.01 17.36 12.11
N GLN A 317 10.79 18.21 13.12
CA GLN A 317 10.28 19.57 12.90
C GLN A 317 11.21 20.38 11.99
N SER A 318 12.53 20.22 12.13
CA SER A 318 13.54 20.86 11.28
C SER A 318 13.39 20.51 9.80
N LEU A 319 12.99 19.28 9.49
CA LEU A 319 12.74 18.86 8.11
C LEU A 319 11.59 19.66 7.48
N ILE A 320 10.50 19.81 8.20
CA ILE A 320 9.33 20.55 7.71
C ILE A 320 9.66 22.04 7.57
N LYS A 321 10.42 22.63 8.49
CA LYS A 321 10.88 24.03 8.38
C LYS A 321 11.71 24.25 7.12
N ARG A 322 12.66 23.37 6.83
CA ARG A 322 13.48 23.42 5.59
C ARG A 322 12.62 23.19 4.34
N TRP A 323 11.68 22.26 4.41
CA TRP A 323 10.77 21.96 3.31
C TRP A 323 9.93 23.19 2.93
N LYS A 324 9.42 23.93 3.91
CA LYS A 324 8.65 25.16 3.69
C LYS A 324 9.43 26.28 3.03
N GLU A 325 10.77 26.30 3.14
CA GLU A 325 11.60 27.29 2.44
C GLU A 325 11.55 27.10 0.93
N TYR A 326 11.44 25.85 0.46
CA TYR A 326 11.35 25.51 -0.97
C TYR A 326 9.92 25.40 -1.47
N PHE A 327 9.01 24.93 -0.61
CA PHE A 327 7.61 24.67 -0.94
C PHE A 327 6.67 25.36 0.05
N PRO A 328 6.63 26.69 0.09
CA PRO A 328 5.85 27.43 1.10
C PRO A 328 4.33 27.21 0.98
N HIS A 329 3.84 26.78 -0.18
CA HIS A 329 2.41 26.54 -0.46
C HIS A 329 1.94 25.09 -0.19
N HIS A 330 2.87 24.16 0.12
CA HIS A 330 2.48 22.79 0.42
C HIS A 330 1.74 22.69 1.74
N GLN A 331 0.69 21.86 1.78
CA GLN A 331 0.21 21.27 3.01
C GLN A 331 1.15 20.14 3.44
N TYR A 332 1.32 20.00 4.72
CA TYR A 332 2.02 18.88 5.33
C TYR A 332 0.99 17.90 5.88
N ASP A 333 1.24 16.63 5.70
CA ASP A 333 0.38 15.54 6.16
C ASP A 333 1.22 14.38 6.65
N THR A 334 0.82 13.80 7.77
CA THR A 334 1.30 12.49 8.22
C THR A 334 0.15 11.72 8.82
N ASN A 335 0.34 10.43 9.04
CA ASN A 335 -0.62 9.61 9.76
C ASN A 335 0.09 8.49 10.53
N TYR A 336 -0.68 7.84 11.39
CA TYR A 336 -0.24 6.69 12.15
C TYR A 336 -1.22 5.55 11.96
N GLY A 337 -0.69 4.40 11.62
CA GLY A 337 -1.44 3.15 11.54
C GLY A 337 -0.50 1.96 11.57
N LEU A 338 -1.10 0.81 11.73
CA LEU A 338 -0.42 -0.49 11.70
C LEU A 338 -1.07 -1.34 10.60
N SER A 339 -0.40 -2.41 10.20
CA SER A 339 -1.05 -3.40 9.31
C SER A 339 -2.31 -3.98 9.96
N GLU A 340 -2.32 -4.08 11.28
CA GLU A 340 -3.47 -4.53 12.08
C GLU A 340 -4.65 -3.56 12.08
N SER A 341 -4.43 -2.29 11.78
CA SER A 341 -5.49 -1.27 11.64
C SER A 341 -5.85 -0.97 10.19
N ILE A 342 -5.05 -1.43 9.25
CA ILE A 342 -5.04 -1.21 7.80
C ILE A 342 -5.11 0.26 7.39
N GLY A 343 -5.84 1.09 8.08
CA GLY A 343 -5.96 2.53 7.85
C GLY A 343 -5.32 3.34 8.97
N PRO A 344 -5.18 4.65 8.77
CA PRO A 344 -4.63 5.50 9.78
C PRO A 344 -5.62 5.67 10.94
N GLY A 345 -5.22 5.21 12.12
CA GLY A 345 -5.96 5.43 13.37
C GLY A 345 -5.86 6.89 13.83
N ALA A 346 -4.74 7.55 13.56
CA ALA A 346 -4.54 8.96 13.82
C ALA A 346 -4.02 9.67 12.56
N VAL A 347 -4.40 10.92 12.40
CA VAL A 347 -4.10 11.75 11.23
C VAL A 347 -3.65 13.15 11.66
N HIS A 348 -2.70 13.72 10.91
CA HIS A 348 -2.16 15.04 11.17
C HIS A 348 -2.03 15.81 9.86
N LEU A 349 -2.87 16.79 9.66
CA LEU A 349 -2.91 17.62 8.46
C LEU A 349 -2.55 19.07 8.78
N GLY A 350 -1.73 19.65 7.89
CA GLY A 350 -1.47 21.09 7.87
C GLY A 350 -0.11 21.51 8.41
N VAL A 351 0.65 22.21 7.58
CA VAL A 351 1.93 22.84 7.98
C VAL A 351 1.73 24.07 8.88
N GLU A 352 0.53 24.59 8.94
CA GLU A 352 0.15 25.62 9.90
C GLU A 352 0.28 25.14 11.35
N ASN A 353 0.23 23.82 11.55
CA ASN A 353 0.44 23.18 12.85
C ASN A 353 1.92 22.84 13.09
N ILE A 354 2.84 23.70 12.65
CA ILE A 354 4.29 23.43 12.71
C ILE A 354 4.77 23.08 14.13
N ASP A 355 4.19 23.67 15.15
CA ASP A 355 4.52 23.40 16.55
C ASP A 355 4.03 22.02 17.01
N LYS A 356 3.16 21.39 16.24
CA LYS A 356 2.66 20.04 16.47
C LYS A 356 3.36 18.99 15.60
N VAL A 357 4.28 19.39 14.73
CA VAL A 357 5.08 18.44 13.94
C VAL A 357 5.88 17.54 14.88
N GLY A 358 5.82 16.24 14.62
CA GLY A 358 6.31 15.20 15.52
C GLY A 358 5.17 14.43 16.19
N ALA A 359 3.98 15.02 16.30
CA ALA A 359 2.78 14.29 16.67
C ALA A 359 2.31 13.37 15.54
N ILE A 360 1.65 12.27 15.90
CA ILE A 360 0.91 11.45 14.93
C ILE A 360 -0.48 12.04 14.62
N GLY A 361 -0.88 13.07 15.33
CA GLY A 361 -2.10 13.83 15.12
C GLY A 361 -3.24 13.49 16.06
N VAL A 362 -4.44 13.49 15.51
CA VAL A 362 -5.71 13.28 16.23
C VAL A 362 -6.41 12.06 15.64
N PRO A 363 -7.40 11.46 16.35
CA PRO A 363 -8.15 10.32 15.79
C PRO A 363 -8.71 10.62 14.40
N GLY A 364 -8.50 9.69 13.45
CA GLY A 364 -9.03 9.80 12.09
C GLY A 364 -10.55 9.56 12.05
N TYR A 365 -11.13 9.76 10.86
CA TYR A 365 -12.56 9.55 10.65
C TYR A 365 -12.98 8.12 11.06
N GLY A 366 -13.98 8.04 11.94
CA GLY A 366 -14.52 6.77 12.45
C GLY A 366 -13.63 6.04 13.45
N TRP A 367 -12.49 6.61 13.83
CA TRP A 367 -11.59 6.05 14.81
C TRP A 367 -11.79 6.63 16.21
N GLN A 368 -11.56 5.78 17.20
CA GLN A 368 -11.46 6.15 18.61
C GLN A 368 -10.08 5.76 19.12
N VAL A 369 -9.54 6.56 20.01
CA VAL A 369 -8.22 6.38 20.62
C VAL A 369 -8.35 6.41 22.13
N ARG A 370 -7.61 5.54 22.81
CA ARG A 370 -7.41 5.55 24.26
C ARG A 370 -5.93 5.43 24.56
N ILE A 371 -5.50 6.00 25.66
CA ILE A 371 -4.17 5.79 26.22
C ILE A 371 -4.36 5.21 27.62
N VAL A 372 -3.84 4.01 27.85
CA VAL A 372 -4.14 3.24 29.07
C VAL A 372 -2.87 2.85 29.84
N ASP A 373 -3.05 2.66 31.15
CA ASP A 373 -2.02 2.11 32.03
C ASP A 373 -1.92 0.58 31.93
N GLU A 374 -1.07 -0.02 32.73
CA GLU A 374 -0.87 -1.48 32.76
C GLU A 374 -2.13 -2.26 33.15
N ASP A 375 -3.05 -1.63 33.88
CA ASP A 375 -4.33 -2.22 34.28
C ASP A 375 -5.45 -2.00 33.23
N GLY A 376 -5.13 -1.37 32.09
CA GLY A 376 -6.09 -1.07 31.02
C GLY A 376 -7.01 0.10 31.33
N LYS A 377 -6.67 0.94 32.31
CA LYS A 377 -7.42 2.14 32.67
C LYS A 377 -6.86 3.37 31.96
N ASP A 378 -7.76 4.27 31.59
CA ASP A 378 -7.35 5.52 30.96
C ASP A 378 -6.40 6.31 31.87
N VAL A 379 -5.28 6.75 31.30
CA VAL A 379 -4.34 7.64 32.00
C VAL A 379 -4.89 9.07 32.07
N LYS A 380 -4.36 9.86 32.98
CA LYS A 380 -4.64 11.31 32.98
C LYS A 380 -4.05 11.95 31.72
N GLN A 381 -4.69 13.01 31.25
CA GLN A 381 -4.17 13.77 30.12
C GLN A 381 -2.73 14.21 30.37
N GLY A 382 -1.86 13.98 29.38
CA GLY A 382 -0.43 14.27 29.45
C GLY A 382 0.41 13.14 30.01
N ASP A 383 -0.19 12.12 30.63
CA ASP A 383 0.54 10.96 31.12
C ASP A 383 0.79 9.94 29.97
N VAL A 384 1.87 9.20 30.08
CA VAL A 384 2.25 8.17 29.11
C VAL A 384 1.53 6.86 29.40
N GLY A 385 1.00 6.23 28.36
CA GLY A 385 0.38 4.91 28.43
C GLY A 385 0.42 4.21 27.09
N GLU A 386 -0.12 3.00 27.03
CA GLU A 386 -0.25 2.27 25.77
C GLU A 386 -1.36 2.84 24.91
N LEU A 387 -1.06 3.08 23.64
CA LEU A 387 -2.03 3.58 22.66
C LEU A 387 -2.95 2.44 22.22
N LEU A 388 -4.25 2.65 22.30
CA LEU A 388 -5.28 1.74 21.81
C LEU A 388 -6.08 2.41 20.70
N LEU A 389 -6.45 1.61 19.69
CA LEU A 389 -7.27 2.04 18.57
C LEU A 389 -8.56 1.21 18.50
N LYS A 390 -9.67 1.85 18.15
CA LYS A 390 -10.94 1.18 17.85
C LYS A 390 -11.60 1.83 16.64
N GLY A 391 -12.00 1.00 15.68
CA GLY A 391 -12.68 1.45 14.47
C GLY A 391 -12.88 0.32 13.49
N PRO A 392 -13.62 0.58 12.38
CA PRO A 392 -13.90 -0.45 11.37
C PRO A 392 -12.66 -0.99 10.65
N GLY A 393 -11.53 -0.28 10.71
CA GLY A 393 -10.26 -0.72 10.12
C GLY A 393 -9.47 -1.73 10.96
N VAL A 394 -9.89 -2.00 12.20
CA VAL A 394 -9.23 -3.00 13.05
C VAL A 394 -9.37 -4.39 12.42
N MET A 395 -8.28 -5.15 12.40
CA MET A 395 -8.25 -6.51 11.85
C MET A 395 -9.32 -7.42 12.46
N THR A 396 -9.73 -8.42 11.69
CA THR A 396 -10.58 -9.50 12.21
C THR A 396 -9.83 -10.34 13.23
N CYS A 397 -8.62 -10.76 12.89
CA CYS A 397 -7.76 -11.58 13.76
C CYS A 397 -6.35 -11.70 13.15
N TYR A 398 -5.43 -12.25 13.92
CA TYR A 398 -4.26 -12.93 13.36
C TYR A 398 -4.68 -14.29 12.85
N TYR A 399 -4.52 -14.54 11.57
CA TYR A 399 -4.96 -15.76 10.90
C TYR A 399 -4.24 -16.98 11.47
N LYS A 400 -5.00 -17.98 11.89
CA LYS A 400 -4.51 -19.21 12.55
C LYS A 400 -3.72 -18.96 13.84
N ASN A 401 -3.91 -17.82 14.49
CA ASN A 401 -3.19 -17.50 15.73
C ASN A 401 -4.14 -16.89 16.78
N PRO A 402 -5.00 -17.71 17.38
CA PRO A 402 -5.99 -17.21 18.35
C PRO A 402 -5.36 -16.67 19.63
N GLU A 403 -4.18 -17.17 20.01
CA GLU A 403 -3.47 -16.71 21.21
C GLU A 403 -2.98 -15.27 21.01
N ALA A 404 -2.24 -14.99 19.95
CA ALA A 404 -1.79 -13.64 19.63
C ALA A 404 -2.97 -12.68 19.41
N THR A 405 -4.07 -13.16 18.82
CA THR A 405 -5.29 -12.37 18.64
C THR A 405 -5.88 -11.95 19.98
N ALA A 406 -6.00 -12.88 20.95
CA ALA A 406 -6.54 -12.59 22.27
C ALA A 406 -5.66 -11.61 23.07
N GLU A 407 -4.35 -11.61 22.86
CA GLU A 407 -3.42 -10.68 23.48
C GLU A 407 -3.55 -9.26 22.91
N THR A 408 -3.91 -9.15 21.65
CA THR A 408 -3.88 -7.88 20.89
C THR A 408 -5.26 -7.22 20.80
N LEU A 409 -6.34 -8.00 20.68
CA LEU A 409 -7.72 -7.51 20.59
C LEU A 409 -8.47 -7.83 21.89
N LYS A 410 -8.90 -6.77 22.58
CA LYS A 410 -9.67 -6.89 23.82
C LYS A 410 -10.85 -5.92 23.79
N ASP A 411 -12.08 -6.45 23.86
CA ASP A 411 -13.31 -5.66 23.82
C ASP A 411 -13.42 -4.71 22.63
N GLY A 412 -12.91 -5.13 21.46
CA GLY A 412 -12.90 -4.35 20.23
C GLY A 412 -11.78 -3.32 20.14
N TRP A 413 -10.92 -3.22 21.15
CA TRP A 413 -9.76 -2.36 21.15
C TRP A 413 -8.51 -3.09 20.68
N LEU A 414 -7.79 -2.46 19.75
CA LEU A 414 -6.48 -2.90 19.29
C LEU A 414 -5.41 -2.33 20.21
N TYR A 415 -4.68 -3.19 20.91
CA TYR A 415 -3.54 -2.86 21.72
C TYR A 415 -2.32 -2.77 20.81
N THR A 416 -1.85 -1.54 20.56
CA THR A 416 -0.84 -1.30 19.50
C THR A 416 0.58 -1.70 19.89
N GLY A 417 0.86 -1.80 21.18
CA GLY A 417 2.22 -1.96 21.67
C GLY A 417 3.07 -0.70 21.60
N ASP A 418 2.49 0.42 21.20
CA ASP A 418 3.16 1.72 21.17
C ASP A 418 2.75 2.55 22.39
N MET A 419 3.73 3.18 23.03
CA MET A 419 3.50 4.10 24.15
C MET A 419 3.32 5.51 23.63
N ALA A 420 2.33 6.20 24.15
CA ALA A 420 1.95 7.54 23.68
C ALA A 420 1.52 8.45 24.83
N GLU A 421 1.52 9.73 24.55
CA GLU A 421 0.92 10.77 25.38
C GLU A 421 0.08 11.71 24.51
N GLN A 422 -0.88 12.39 25.10
CA GLN A 422 -1.77 13.32 24.41
C GLN A 422 -1.70 14.70 25.06
N ASP A 423 -1.51 15.74 24.26
CA ASP A 423 -1.46 17.11 24.77
C ASP A 423 -2.86 17.70 25.00
N ALA A 424 -2.92 18.93 25.52
CA ALA A 424 -4.17 19.63 25.83
C ALA A 424 -5.04 19.91 24.59
N ASP A 425 -4.45 19.94 23.41
CA ASP A 425 -5.12 20.19 22.14
C ASP A 425 -5.59 18.89 21.46
N GLY A 426 -5.32 17.74 22.08
CA GLY A 426 -5.71 16.43 21.59
C GLY A 426 -4.71 15.75 20.64
N PHE A 427 -3.55 16.36 20.41
CA PHE A 427 -2.50 15.77 19.58
C PHE A 427 -1.77 14.67 20.31
N ILE A 428 -1.56 13.56 19.62
CA ILE A 428 -0.95 12.34 20.15
C ILE A 428 0.51 12.29 19.72
N TYR A 429 1.40 11.99 20.68
CA TYR A 429 2.83 11.82 20.44
C TYR A 429 3.23 10.41 20.84
N LEU A 430 3.92 9.70 19.94
CA LEU A 430 4.55 8.43 20.29
C LEU A 430 5.80 8.70 21.12
N VAL A 431 5.97 7.92 22.20
CA VAL A 431 7.09 8.06 23.13
C VAL A 431 8.09 6.91 22.95
N ASP A 432 7.58 5.67 22.90
CA ASP A 432 8.42 4.47 22.79
C ASP A 432 7.56 3.25 22.38
N ARG A 433 8.21 2.12 22.19
CA ARG A 433 7.55 0.82 22.13
C ARG A 433 7.38 0.23 23.52
N LYS A 434 6.28 -0.44 23.76
CA LYS A 434 6.06 -1.22 24.98
C LYS A 434 7.07 -2.38 25.00
N LYS A 435 7.78 -2.50 26.09
CA LYS A 435 8.77 -3.57 26.30
C LYS A 435 8.10 -4.92 26.57
#